data_d2238b190810d21bfb1e92e349ccf4a2
#
_entry.id   d2238b190810d21bfb1e92e349ccf4a2
#
_cell.length_a   1.000
_cell.length_b   1.000
_cell.length_c   1.000
_cell.angle_alpha   90.00
_cell.angle_beta   90.00
_cell.angle_gamma   90.00
#
_symmetry.space_group_name_H-M   'P 1'
#
loop_
_entity.id
_entity.type
_entity.pdbx_description
1 polymer ?
#
loop_
_entity_poly.entity_id
_entity_poly.type
_entity_poly.pdbx_seq_one_letter_code
_entity_poly.pdbx_strand_id
1 'polypeptide(L)'
;MKNKVVMVGLASGLILGNLGFTHCSIEDIGILRSIPNLTIISPADSFETVKATEASIKHDQSVYIRLTGGSNNPMVYESDYEFEIGKAKMLIDNGEILIISNGMMVKKSIDIANYFKERGVNISVINMHTIKPLDHDLLDKIISKYKYCFSLEEHN
;
A
#
# COMPACT_ATOMS: atom_id res chain seq x y z
N MET A 1 -2.14 -18.88 -24.95
CA MET A 1 -1.35 -17.62 -24.98
C MET A 1 -1.34 -17.06 -23.57
N LYS A 2 -0.18 -16.76 -23.02
CA LYS A 2 -0.08 -16.06 -21.73
C LYS A 2 0.03 -14.54 -22.04
N ASN A 3 -1.09 -13.87 -22.19
CA ASN A 3 -1.08 -12.44 -22.38
C ASN A 3 -0.94 -11.75 -21.01
N LYS A 4 0.04 -10.88 -20.89
CA LYS A 4 0.21 -9.99 -19.75
C LYS A 4 -0.72 -8.78 -19.93
N VAL A 5 -1.39 -8.38 -18.87
CA VAL A 5 -2.27 -7.20 -18.84
C VAL A 5 -1.87 -6.35 -17.63
N VAL A 6 -1.72 -5.05 -17.82
CA VAL A 6 -1.63 -4.07 -16.72
C VAL A 6 -2.97 -3.36 -16.64
N MET A 7 -3.67 -3.57 -15.54
CA MET A 7 -4.97 -2.97 -15.25
C MET A 7 -4.79 -1.87 -14.21
N VAL A 8 -5.50 -0.77 -14.37
CA VAL A 8 -5.49 0.34 -13.42
C VAL A 8 -6.91 0.56 -12.93
N GLY A 9 -7.13 0.34 -11.64
CA GLY A 9 -8.38 0.70 -10.96
C GLY A 9 -8.26 2.09 -10.37
N LEU A 10 -9.12 3.00 -10.80
CA LEU A 10 -9.15 4.38 -10.32
C LEU A 10 -10.31 4.60 -9.35
N ALA A 11 -10.16 5.53 -8.41
CA ALA A 11 -11.15 5.88 -7.40
C ALA A 11 -11.51 4.71 -6.46
N SER A 12 -10.50 3.95 -6.08
CA SER A 12 -10.65 2.86 -5.12
C SER A 12 -10.92 3.36 -3.70
N GLY A 13 -11.41 2.49 -2.86
CA GLY A 13 -11.71 2.80 -1.47
C GLY A 13 -12.93 3.70 -1.30
N LEU A 14 -12.85 4.65 -0.38
CA LEU A 14 -13.94 5.53 0.04
C LEU A 14 -13.82 6.97 -0.50
N ILE A 15 -12.90 7.25 -1.42
CA ILE A 15 -12.63 8.61 -1.90
C ILE A 15 -13.87 9.29 -2.49
N LEU A 16 -14.74 8.53 -3.12
CA LEU A 16 -16.01 9.01 -3.67
C LEU A 16 -17.23 8.72 -2.77
N GLY A 17 -17.00 8.49 -1.46
CA GLY A 17 -18.05 8.16 -0.51
C GLY A 17 -19.19 9.17 -0.43
N ASN A 18 -18.95 10.45 -0.77
CA ASN A 18 -19.96 11.48 -0.91
C ASN A 18 -21.00 11.19 -2.01
N LEU A 19 -20.68 10.32 -2.97
CA LEU A 19 -21.59 9.86 -4.03
C LEU A 19 -22.35 8.58 -3.66
N GLY A 20 -22.06 8.02 -2.48
CA GLY A 20 -22.71 6.82 -1.98
C GLY A 20 -21.99 5.52 -2.33
N PHE A 21 -22.52 4.40 -1.87
CA PHE A 21 -21.88 3.08 -1.94
C PHE A 21 -21.60 2.60 -3.37
N THR A 22 -22.35 3.06 -4.36
CA THR A 22 -22.14 2.70 -5.79
C THR A 22 -20.83 3.23 -6.36
N HIS A 23 -20.17 4.14 -5.65
CA HIS A 23 -18.90 4.75 -6.02
C HIS A 23 -17.76 4.39 -5.06
N CYS A 24 -18.01 3.48 -4.11
CA CYS A 24 -16.99 2.98 -3.20
C CYS A 24 -16.52 1.60 -3.68
N SER A 25 -15.21 1.43 -3.79
CA SER A 25 -14.60 0.15 -4.15
C SER A 25 -13.74 -0.35 -2.98
N ILE A 26 -14.36 -1.16 -2.12
CA ILE A 26 -13.73 -1.69 -0.90
C ILE A 26 -13.56 -3.22 -0.91
N GLU A 27 -13.98 -3.90 -1.97
CA GLU A 27 -13.86 -5.35 -2.14
C GLU A 27 -12.88 -5.75 -3.27
N ASP A 28 -12.34 -4.79 -4.01
CA ASP A 28 -11.52 -5.04 -5.19
C ASP A 28 -10.28 -5.91 -4.89
N ILE A 29 -9.57 -5.63 -3.82
CA ILE A 29 -8.41 -6.44 -3.38
C ILE A 29 -8.87 -7.86 -3.01
N GLY A 30 -9.94 -8.00 -2.22
CA GLY A 30 -10.46 -9.29 -1.77
C GLY A 30 -10.82 -10.20 -2.94
N ILE A 31 -11.48 -9.64 -3.96
CA ILE A 31 -11.87 -10.36 -5.18
C ILE A 31 -10.62 -10.71 -6.03
N LEU A 32 -9.78 -9.73 -6.31
CA LEU A 32 -8.66 -9.89 -7.25
C LEU A 32 -7.52 -10.75 -6.70
N ARG A 33 -7.31 -10.78 -5.38
CA ARG A 33 -6.25 -11.61 -4.79
C ARG A 33 -6.50 -13.12 -4.97
N SER A 34 -7.73 -13.55 -5.24
CA SER A 34 -8.05 -14.93 -5.54
C SER A 34 -7.60 -15.38 -6.95
N ILE A 35 -7.34 -14.43 -7.86
CA ILE A 35 -6.94 -14.73 -9.24
C ILE A 35 -5.46 -15.18 -9.25
N PRO A 36 -5.14 -16.39 -9.75
CA PRO A 36 -3.76 -16.84 -9.87
C PRO A 36 -2.94 -15.95 -10.80
N ASN A 37 -1.64 -15.78 -10.49
CA ASN A 37 -0.70 -15.04 -11.34
C ASN A 37 -1.08 -13.57 -11.60
N LEU A 38 -1.86 -12.97 -10.70
CA LEU A 38 -2.15 -11.54 -10.69
C LEU A 38 -1.39 -10.88 -9.55
N THR A 39 -0.56 -9.92 -9.88
CA THR A 39 0.11 -9.05 -8.93
C THR A 39 -0.79 -7.86 -8.60
N ILE A 40 -0.84 -7.46 -7.32
CA ILE A 40 -1.67 -6.34 -6.84
C ILE A 40 -0.77 -5.33 -6.16
N ILE A 41 -0.80 -4.09 -6.65
CA ILE A 41 -0.02 -2.97 -6.13
C ILE A 41 -0.97 -1.84 -5.75
N SER A 42 -0.78 -1.27 -4.57
CA SER A 42 -1.51 -0.09 -4.06
C SER A 42 -0.50 0.99 -3.66
N PRO A 43 -0.09 1.86 -4.62
CA PRO A 43 0.90 2.90 -4.36
C PRO A 43 0.40 3.92 -3.34
N ALA A 44 1.33 4.42 -2.51
CA ALA A 44 1.01 5.37 -1.44
C ALA A 44 0.76 6.80 -1.94
N ASP A 45 1.41 7.19 -3.04
CA ASP A 45 1.31 8.52 -3.64
C ASP A 45 1.57 8.52 -5.15
N SER A 46 1.57 9.69 -5.75
CA SER A 46 1.80 9.85 -7.19
C SER A 46 3.23 9.49 -7.61
N PHE A 47 4.22 9.74 -6.75
CA PHE A 47 5.60 9.39 -7.02
C PHE A 47 5.77 7.86 -7.08
N GLU A 48 5.23 7.15 -6.09
CA GLU A 48 5.25 5.69 -6.08
C GLU A 48 4.40 5.09 -7.22
N THR A 49 3.33 5.78 -7.65
CA THR A 49 2.53 5.36 -8.81
C THR A 49 3.34 5.29 -10.09
N VAL A 50 4.22 6.28 -10.34
CA VAL A 50 5.12 6.27 -11.50
C VAL A 50 6.05 5.05 -11.43
N LYS A 51 6.68 4.82 -10.29
CA LYS A 51 7.58 3.67 -10.09
C LYS A 51 6.87 2.32 -10.23
N ALA A 52 5.68 2.20 -9.66
CA ALA A 52 4.86 1.01 -9.78
C ALA A 52 4.48 0.73 -11.25
N THR A 53 4.18 1.78 -12.01
CA THR A 53 3.87 1.68 -13.44
C THR A 53 5.09 1.19 -14.23
N GLU A 54 6.26 1.79 -14.02
CA GLU A 54 7.50 1.39 -14.68
C GLU A 54 7.89 -0.06 -14.34
N ALA A 55 7.77 -0.44 -13.07
CA ALA A 55 8.04 -1.81 -12.62
C ALA A 55 7.04 -2.80 -13.23
N SER A 56 5.76 -2.40 -13.35
CA SER A 56 4.71 -3.23 -13.96
C SER A 56 4.98 -3.52 -15.43
N ILE A 57 5.58 -2.60 -16.18
CA ILE A 57 5.94 -2.82 -17.59
C ILE A 57 6.99 -3.94 -17.72
N LYS A 58 7.91 -4.03 -16.78
CA LYS A 58 9.03 -5.01 -16.78
C LYS A 58 8.66 -6.33 -16.11
N HIS A 59 7.57 -6.38 -15.34
CA HIS A 59 7.14 -7.56 -14.60
C HIS A 59 6.54 -8.64 -15.52
N ASP A 60 6.77 -9.91 -15.24
CA ASP A 60 6.35 -11.03 -16.13
C ASP A 60 4.87 -11.39 -16.00
N GLN A 61 4.24 -11.06 -14.89
CA GLN A 61 2.84 -11.38 -14.61
C GLN A 61 1.91 -10.20 -14.93
N SER A 62 0.62 -10.46 -15.02
CA SER A 62 -0.39 -9.41 -15.06
C SER A 62 -0.40 -8.64 -13.74
N VAL A 63 -0.64 -7.33 -13.82
CA VAL A 63 -0.61 -6.43 -12.67
C VAL A 63 -1.92 -5.64 -12.57
N TYR A 64 -2.45 -5.53 -11.38
CA TYR A 64 -3.48 -4.58 -11.00
C TYR A 64 -2.86 -3.48 -10.15
N ILE A 65 -2.93 -2.25 -10.64
CA ILE A 65 -2.51 -1.05 -9.89
C ILE A 65 -3.77 -0.38 -9.35
N ARG A 66 -3.88 -0.33 -8.03
CA ARG A 66 -5.00 0.24 -7.29
C ARG A 66 -4.71 1.69 -6.99
N LEU A 67 -5.46 2.61 -7.63
CA LEU A 67 -5.30 4.05 -7.41
C LEU A 67 -6.55 4.62 -6.72
N THR A 68 -6.33 5.37 -5.66
CA THR A 68 -7.42 6.04 -4.94
C THR A 68 -8.03 7.16 -5.77
N GLY A 69 -7.19 7.86 -6.56
CA GLY A 69 -7.64 9.04 -7.31
C GLY A 69 -7.69 10.31 -6.45
N GLY A 70 -8.20 11.39 -7.03
CA GLY A 70 -8.23 12.72 -6.39
C GLY A 70 -7.02 13.57 -6.72
N SER A 71 -7.21 14.90 -6.69
CA SER A 71 -6.19 15.88 -7.08
C SER A 71 -5.23 16.29 -5.96
N ASN A 72 -5.53 15.92 -4.71
CA ASN A 72 -4.81 16.39 -3.53
C ASN A 72 -4.30 15.24 -2.65
N ASN A 73 -3.86 14.15 -3.26
CA ASN A 73 -3.24 13.09 -2.48
C ASN A 73 -1.90 13.57 -1.91
N PRO A 74 -1.72 13.51 -0.58
CA PRO A 74 -0.49 13.98 0.04
C PRO A 74 0.68 13.11 -0.37
N MET A 75 1.84 13.73 -0.59
CA MET A 75 3.08 13.02 -0.87
C MET A 75 3.57 12.29 0.39
N VAL A 76 4.08 11.10 0.18
CA VAL A 76 4.73 10.26 1.20
C VAL A 76 6.24 10.30 1.00
N TYR A 77 6.69 10.28 -0.25
CA TYR A 77 8.10 10.25 -0.60
C TYR A 77 8.60 11.60 -1.06
N GLU A 78 9.65 12.10 -0.41
CA GLU A 78 10.32 13.36 -0.74
C GLU A 78 11.60 13.15 -1.56
N SER A 79 12.07 11.90 -1.66
CA SER A 79 13.28 11.54 -2.39
C SER A 79 13.09 10.24 -3.15
N ASP A 80 13.94 10.01 -4.13
CA ASP A 80 13.96 8.78 -4.92
C ASP A 80 14.33 7.57 -4.07
N TYR A 81 13.71 6.43 -4.35
CA TYR A 81 14.03 5.15 -3.76
C TYR A 81 13.83 4.01 -4.76
N GLU A 82 14.50 2.90 -4.53
CA GLU A 82 14.36 1.70 -5.34
C GLU A 82 13.01 1.02 -5.02
N PHE A 83 12.16 0.93 -6.04
CA PHE A 83 10.86 0.26 -5.97
C PHE A 83 10.98 -1.14 -6.58
N GLU A 84 10.63 -2.15 -5.81
CA GLU A 84 10.62 -3.55 -6.25
C GLU A 84 9.28 -4.19 -5.92
N ILE A 85 8.63 -4.78 -6.93
CA ILE A 85 7.38 -5.52 -6.75
C ILE A 85 7.61 -6.70 -5.79
N GLY A 86 6.76 -6.80 -4.76
CA GLY A 86 6.87 -7.85 -3.74
C GLY A 86 7.76 -7.49 -2.55
N LYS A 87 8.37 -6.29 -2.53
CA LYS A 87 9.12 -5.78 -1.38
C LYS A 87 8.37 -4.63 -0.72
N ALA A 88 8.39 -4.63 0.60
CA ALA A 88 7.80 -3.55 1.39
C ALA A 88 8.87 -2.53 1.78
N LYS A 89 8.42 -1.31 2.11
CA LYS A 89 9.32 -0.23 2.54
C LYS A 89 9.08 0.13 4.01
N MET A 90 10.09 -0.04 4.84
CA MET A 90 10.10 0.53 6.19
C MET A 90 10.25 2.04 6.09
N LEU A 91 9.26 2.79 6.57
CA LEU A 91 9.25 4.26 6.55
C LEU A 91 9.65 4.85 7.90
N ILE A 92 9.20 4.23 8.99
CA ILE A 92 9.56 4.59 10.36
C ILE A 92 9.89 3.30 11.08
N ASP A 93 11.11 3.19 11.63
CA ASP A 93 11.54 2.05 12.44
C ASP A 93 11.81 2.54 13.87
N ASN A 94 10.77 2.54 14.69
CA ASN A 94 10.87 3.02 16.08
C ASN A 94 9.73 2.47 16.95
N GLY A 95 10.08 1.87 18.09
CA GLY A 95 9.12 1.44 19.10
C GLY A 95 8.63 -0.01 18.99
N GLU A 96 7.64 -0.32 19.82
CA GLU A 96 7.08 -1.68 20.00
C GLU A 96 5.76 -1.90 19.23
N ILE A 97 5.27 -0.88 18.55
CA ILE A 97 4.03 -0.89 17.78
C ILE A 97 4.38 -0.79 16.30
N LEU A 98 3.78 -1.65 15.49
CA LEU A 98 3.92 -1.64 14.04
C LEU A 98 2.58 -1.34 13.38
N ILE A 99 2.56 -0.41 12.44
CA ILE A 99 1.46 -0.21 11.49
C ILE A 99 1.95 -0.65 10.10
N ILE A 100 1.24 -1.60 9.51
CA ILE A 100 1.42 -2.03 8.12
C ILE A 100 0.28 -1.42 7.32
N SER A 101 0.61 -0.63 6.31
CA SER A 101 -0.40 0.07 5.51
C SER A 101 -0.05 0.07 4.03
N ASN A 102 -1.02 0.40 3.19
CA ASN A 102 -0.85 0.54 1.74
C ASN A 102 -1.67 1.70 1.22
N GLY A 103 -1.39 2.12 -0.01
CA GLY A 103 -2.13 3.18 -0.67
C GLY A 103 -2.16 4.47 0.16
N MET A 104 -3.27 5.19 0.12
CA MET A 104 -3.42 6.45 0.84
C MET A 104 -3.34 6.31 2.38
N MET A 105 -3.53 5.11 2.93
CA MET A 105 -3.44 4.89 4.36
C MET A 105 -1.99 4.97 4.88
N VAL A 106 -0.99 4.91 4.02
CA VAL A 106 0.42 5.09 4.38
C VAL A 106 0.67 6.47 4.99
N LYS A 107 0.17 7.54 4.33
CA LYS A 107 0.29 8.89 4.89
C LYS A 107 -0.43 9.03 6.22
N LYS A 108 -1.62 8.44 6.35
CA LYS A 108 -2.35 8.41 7.62
C LYS A 108 -1.58 7.69 8.73
N SER A 109 -0.90 6.58 8.40
CA SER A 109 -0.05 5.86 9.35
C SER A 109 1.13 6.69 9.84
N ILE A 110 1.76 7.46 8.95
CA ILE A 110 2.83 8.39 9.30
C ILE A 110 2.31 9.50 10.21
N ASP A 111 1.14 10.08 9.90
CA ASP A 111 0.53 11.13 10.71
C ASP A 111 0.16 10.62 12.11
N ILE A 112 -0.37 9.39 12.21
CA ILE A 112 -0.62 8.70 13.48
C ILE A 112 0.68 8.52 14.26
N ALA A 113 1.74 8.03 13.63
CA ALA A 113 3.02 7.81 14.28
C ALA A 113 3.60 9.13 14.83
N ASN A 114 3.54 10.20 14.06
CA ASN A 114 3.99 11.53 14.49
C ASN A 114 3.15 12.08 15.65
N TYR A 115 1.83 11.96 15.60
CA TYR A 115 0.92 12.40 16.66
C TYR A 115 1.23 11.70 17.99
N PHE A 116 1.46 10.39 17.96
CA PHE A 116 1.75 9.61 19.16
C PHE A 116 3.18 9.82 19.66
N LYS A 117 4.14 10.07 18.76
CA LYS A 117 5.53 10.40 19.14
C LYS A 117 5.61 11.62 20.06
N GLU A 118 4.81 12.67 19.82
CA GLU A 118 4.72 13.85 20.69
C GLU A 118 4.17 13.52 22.10
N ARG A 119 3.57 12.32 22.25
CA ARG A 119 3.01 11.81 23.51
C ARG A 119 3.83 10.69 24.13
N GLY A 120 5.06 10.52 23.64
CA GLY A 120 6.00 9.53 24.17
C GLY A 120 5.76 8.08 23.70
N VAL A 121 4.87 7.89 22.72
CA VAL A 121 4.63 6.55 22.14
C VAL A 121 5.26 6.48 20.74
N ASN A 122 6.17 5.55 20.56
CA ASN A 122 6.86 5.34 19.29
C ASN A 122 6.17 4.24 18.47
N ILE A 123 5.93 4.51 17.19
CA ILE A 123 5.23 3.62 16.26
C ILE A 123 6.06 3.48 15.00
N SER A 124 6.31 2.24 14.60
CA SER A 124 6.93 1.89 13.32
C SER A 124 5.87 1.83 12.21
N VAL A 125 6.25 2.22 11.00
CA VAL A 125 5.34 2.23 9.84
C VAL A 125 6.00 1.55 8.66
N ILE A 126 5.27 0.59 8.07
CA ILE A 126 5.63 -0.07 6.82
C ILE A 126 4.63 0.31 5.73
N ASN A 127 5.15 0.69 4.58
CA ASN A 127 4.39 0.71 3.34
C ASN A 127 4.47 -0.65 2.66
N MET A 128 3.37 -1.39 2.66
CA MET A 128 3.19 -2.66 1.96
C MET A 128 2.55 -2.38 0.58
N HIS A 129 3.26 -1.64 -0.26
CA HIS A 129 2.73 -1.22 -1.57
C HIS A 129 2.36 -2.39 -2.48
N THR A 130 3.02 -3.53 -2.36
CA THR A 130 2.62 -4.76 -3.05
C THR A 130 1.83 -5.66 -2.11
N ILE A 131 0.54 -5.83 -2.42
CA ILE A 131 -0.38 -6.62 -1.61
C ILE A 131 -0.30 -8.10 -2.02
N LYS A 132 0.00 -8.35 -3.27
CA LYS A 132 0.20 -9.69 -3.80
C LYS A 132 1.30 -9.69 -4.88
N PRO A 133 2.43 -10.41 -4.64
CA PRO A 133 2.75 -11.12 -3.40
C PRO A 133 3.08 -10.16 -2.24
N LEU A 134 2.87 -10.59 -1.00
CA LEU A 134 3.38 -9.89 0.18
C LEU A 134 4.88 -10.12 0.35
N ASP A 135 5.57 -9.18 0.99
CA ASP A 135 6.96 -9.34 1.42
C ASP A 135 7.04 -10.21 2.69
N HIS A 136 6.89 -11.51 2.51
CA HIS A 136 7.00 -12.48 3.62
C HIS A 136 8.39 -12.46 4.25
N ASP A 137 9.44 -12.28 3.44
CA ASP A 137 10.83 -12.26 3.94
C ASP A 137 11.06 -11.12 4.95
N LEU A 138 10.48 -9.95 4.70
CA LEU A 138 10.54 -8.84 5.64
C LEU A 138 9.68 -9.13 6.86
N LEU A 139 8.42 -9.52 6.67
CA LEU A 139 7.49 -9.76 7.77
C LEU A 139 8.01 -10.81 8.74
N ASP A 140 8.51 -11.94 8.24
CA ASP A 140 9.05 -13.04 9.06
C ASP A 140 10.25 -12.59 9.91
N LYS A 141 11.07 -11.66 9.38
CA LYS A 141 12.24 -11.15 10.10
C LYS A 141 11.91 -10.15 11.20
N ILE A 142 10.82 -9.40 11.05
CA ILE A 142 10.59 -8.23 11.91
C ILE A 142 9.39 -8.38 12.84
N ILE A 143 8.35 -9.17 12.47
CA ILE A 143 7.07 -9.16 13.20
C ILE A 143 7.22 -9.53 14.68
N SER A 144 8.16 -10.42 14.99
CA SER A 144 8.44 -10.85 16.38
C SER A 144 9.08 -9.76 17.26
N LYS A 145 9.56 -8.65 16.65
CA LYS A 145 10.14 -7.51 17.39
C LYS A 145 9.07 -6.59 17.97
N TYR A 146 7.84 -6.70 17.46
CA TYR A 146 6.75 -5.81 17.82
C TYR A 146 5.77 -6.49 18.77
N LYS A 147 5.35 -5.75 19.78
CA LYS A 147 4.36 -6.19 20.77
C LYS A 147 2.95 -6.11 20.21
N TYR A 148 2.70 -5.11 19.35
CA TYR A 148 1.42 -4.90 18.71
C TYR A 148 1.63 -4.63 17.22
N CYS A 149 0.85 -5.30 16.38
CA CYS A 149 0.84 -5.11 14.93
C CYS A 149 -0.58 -4.78 14.48
N PHE A 150 -0.70 -3.73 13.70
CA PHE A 150 -1.97 -3.29 13.11
C PHE A 150 -1.85 -3.25 11.60
N SER A 151 -2.87 -3.68 10.87
CA SER A 151 -3.06 -3.31 9.47
C SER A 151 -3.96 -2.08 9.38
N LEU A 152 -3.62 -1.16 8.48
CA LEU A 152 -4.42 0.02 8.20
C LEU A 152 -4.65 0.11 6.69
N GLU A 153 -5.87 -0.18 6.28
CA GLU A 153 -6.27 -0.32 4.89
C GLU A 153 -7.60 0.38 4.63
N GLU A 154 -7.82 0.82 3.39
CA GLU A 154 -9.11 1.31 2.91
C GLU A 154 -9.81 0.21 2.11
N HIS A 155 -10.08 -0.89 2.79
CA HIS A 155 -10.60 -2.11 2.20
C HIS A 155 -11.41 -2.89 3.24
N ASN A 156 -12.42 -3.66 2.78
CA ASN A 156 -13.24 -4.52 3.62
C ASN A 156 -12.63 -5.94 3.72
#